data_17ad51cecf53b72d5f02411038f29a44
#
_entry.id   17ad51cecf53b72d5f02411038f29a44
#
_cell.length_a   1.000
_cell.length_b   1.000
_cell.length_c   1.000
_cell.angle_alpha   90.00
_cell.angle_beta   90.00
_cell.angle_gamma   90.00
#
_symmetry.space_group_name_H-M   'P 1'
#
loop_
_entity.id
_entity.type
_entity.pdbx_description
1 polymer ?
#
loop_
_entity_poly.entity_id
_entity_poly.type
_entity_poly.pdbx_seq_one_letter_code
_entity_poly.pdbx_strand_id
1 'polypeptide(L)'
;MYRKKTSSWLKHWDFILLDLILLELSYLLAHWLHHGTGYYREAPLYRNVFFAIAAIDLVVGLMMGSYKGILRRGYWLETKAVAKHAIIVTVCVIAYLFAMKESSNYSRVVIFAFPIISICVLYIGRILLKKWLSKHRGPASGKRAILLIGGKKNYREIVEAFTSNPYSEFHVMGIGIIDAKENEIPNYHGFPVFCGESAIEDFAQLNWVDEALFSIPTELALPDKMIKNFGIMGITIHIKLARVADDSSNQIVEKLEGYTVLSTSINMVSAGQLIFKRTMDICGGLVGMLLTGIIFIFVAPIIYIKSPGPIFFKQVRIGKNGKKFNIYKFRSMYMDAEERKKELMAQNDIKDGMMFKMDNDPRIIKGIGNFIRDYSLDEFPQFWNVLIGDMSLVGTRPPTVDEWEKYEMHHRSRLAFKPGLTGMWQVSGRSNITDFEEVVRLDTEYIKKWSPGLDIMILFKTVAVVLGKVGSK
;
A
#
# COMPACT_ATOMS: atom_id res chain seq x y z
N MET A 1 4.77 5.63 6.91
CA MET A 1 5.31 6.50 5.84
C MET A 1 4.16 7.07 5.05
N TYR A 2 3.91 8.36 5.19
CA TYR A 2 2.79 9.04 4.55
C TYR A 2 3.13 9.47 3.13
N ARG A 3 2.24 9.20 2.19
CA ARG A 3 2.41 9.54 0.78
C ARG A 3 2.10 11.02 0.59
N LYS A 4 3.14 11.86 0.36
CA LYS A 4 2.92 13.24 -0.09
C LYS A 4 2.04 13.24 -1.33
N LYS A 5 0.93 13.97 -1.32
CA LYS A 5 -0.04 13.99 -2.42
C LYS A 5 0.66 14.42 -3.71
N THR A 6 1.00 13.46 -4.54
CA THR A 6 1.34 13.70 -5.94
C THR A 6 0.05 13.88 -6.72
N SER A 7 0.15 14.57 -7.85
CA SER A 7 -0.95 14.72 -8.79
C SER A 7 -1.74 13.41 -8.89
N SER A 8 -3.02 13.46 -8.63
CA SER A 8 -3.93 12.33 -8.39
C SER A 8 -4.10 11.35 -9.58
N TRP A 9 -3.40 11.54 -10.68
CA TRP A 9 -3.55 10.73 -11.89
C TRP A 9 -2.88 9.35 -11.81
N LEU A 10 -1.69 9.27 -11.20
CA LEU A 10 -1.00 7.98 -10.99
C LEU A 10 -1.76 7.01 -10.06
N LYS A 11 -2.74 7.49 -9.32
CA LYS A 11 -3.56 6.71 -8.42
C LYS A 11 -4.61 5.87 -9.15
N HIS A 12 -4.91 6.24 -10.39
CA HIS A 12 -5.97 5.67 -11.22
C HIS A 12 -5.42 5.16 -12.55
N TRP A 13 -4.26 4.45 -12.51
CA TRP A 13 -3.67 3.85 -13.70
C TRP A 13 -4.60 2.83 -14.37
N ASP A 14 -5.50 2.21 -13.58
CA ASP A 14 -6.58 1.33 -14.02
C ASP A 14 -7.51 2.03 -15.01
N PHE A 15 -7.88 3.30 -14.73
CA PHE A 15 -8.69 4.12 -15.63
C PHE A 15 -7.89 4.62 -16.84
N ILE A 16 -6.60 4.89 -16.68
CA ILE A 16 -5.72 5.28 -17.80
C ILE A 16 -5.65 4.13 -18.81
N LEU A 17 -5.39 2.92 -18.33
CA LEU A 17 -5.33 1.73 -19.19
C LEU A 17 -6.68 1.43 -19.84
N LEU A 18 -7.78 1.57 -19.09
CA LEU A 18 -9.12 1.40 -19.59
C LEU A 18 -9.41 2.37 -20.73
N ASP A 19 -9.14 3.67 -20.53
CA ASP A 19 -9.38 4.70 -21.54
C ASP A 19 -8.58 4.49 -22.80
N LEU A 20 -7.29 4.16 -22.66
CA LEU A 20 -6.43 3.82 -23.78
C LEU A 20 -7.05 2.71 -24.64
N ILE A 21 -7.46 1.60 -24.01
CA ILE A 21 -8.08 0.48 -24.72
C ILE A 21 -9.41 0.88 -25.35
N LEU A 22 -10.25 1.59 -24.62
CA LEU A 22 -11.57 1.96 -25.10
C LEU A 22 -11.56 3.03 -26.21
N LEU A 23 -10.60 3.97 -26.16
CA LEU A 23 -10.40 4.92 -27.26
C LEU A 23 -9.95 4.22 -28.53
N GLU A 24 -9.00 3.29 -28.42
CA GLU A 24 -8.54 2.51 -29.57
C GLU A 24 -9.64 1.63 -30.16
N LEU A 25 -10.45 0.99 -29.30
CA LEU A 25 -11.62 0.23 -29.76
C LEU A 25 -12.67 1.13 -30.41
N SER A 26 -12.88 2.34 -29.89
CA SER A 26 -13.81 3.33 -30.48
C SER A 26 -13.34 3.80 -31.85
N TYR A 27 -12.03 3.97 -32.00
CA TYR A 27 -11.42 4.31 -33.28
C TYR A 27 -11.57 3.19 -34.31
N LEU A 28 -11.25 1.96 -33.91
CA LEU A 28 -11.42 0.78 -34.76
C LEU A 28 -12.89 0.58 -35.17
N LEU A 29 -13.82 0.83 -34.26
CA LEU A 29 -15.25 0.75 -34.54
C LEU A 29 -15.70 1.85 -35.51
N ALA A 30 -15.26 3.09 -35.34
CA ALA A 30 -15.56 4.19 -36.26
C ALA A 30 -15.02 3.90 -37.68
N HIS A 31 -13.81 3.34 -37.76
CA HIS A 31 -13.19 2.92 -39.00
C HIS A 31 -13.96 1.76 -39.66
N TRP A 32 -14.32 0.74 -38.89
CA TRP A 32 -15.03 -0.44 -39.39
C TRP A 32 -16.43 -0.08 -39.91
N LEU A 33 -17.16 0.79 -39.24
CA LEU A 33 -18.47 1.25 -39.67
C LEU A 33 -18.46 1.99 -41.02
N HIS A 34 -17.32 2.59 -41.39
CA HIS A 34 -17.21 3.35 -42.64
C HIS A 34 -16.53 2.56 -43.76
N HIS A 35 -15.49 1.78 -43.44
CA HIS A 35 -14.64 1.12 -44.45
C HIS A 35 -14.74 -0.42 -44.51
N GLY A 36 -15.44 -1.05 -43.51
CA GLY A 36 -15.50 -2.51 -43.41
C GLY A 36 -14.17 -3.16 -42.92
N THR A 37 -14.06 -4.49 -43.04
CA THR A 37 -13.02 -5.28 -42.34
C THR A 37 -11.65 -5.35 -43.04
N GLY A 38 -11.50 -4.97 -44.30
CA GLY A 38 -10.24 -5.17 -45.06
C GLY A 38 -9.30 -3.95 -45.06
N TYR A 39 -9.86 -2.78 -45.03
CA TYR A 39 -9.17 -1.53 -45.37
C TYR A 39 -8.08 -1.10 -44.37
N TYR A 40 -8.17 -1.49 -43.12
CA TYR A 40 -7.19 -1.12 -42.07
C TYR A 40 -5.77 -1.66 -42.35
N ARG A 41 -5.65 -2.85 -42.96
CA ARG A 41 -4.35 -3.46 -43.30
C ARG A 41 -3.70 -2.79 -44.53
N GLU A 42 -4.50 -2.27 -45.42
CA GLU A 42 -4.05 -1.72 -46.71
C GLU A 42 -3.74 -0.21 -46.63
N ALA A 43 -4.22 0.49 -45.60
CA ALA A 43 -4.05 1.94 -45.45
C ALA A 43 -3.10 2.30 -44.29
N PRO A 44 -1.79 2.53 -44.53
CA PRO A 44 -0.82 2.89 -43.48
C PRO A 44 -1.22 4.12 -42.65
N LEU A 45 -1.95 5.06 -43.26
CA LEU A 45 -2.41 6.28 -42.62
C LEU A 45 -3.29 5.98 -41.38
N TYR A 46 -4.28 5.09 -41.50
CA TYR A 46 -5.17 4.74 -40.38
C TYR A 46 -4.43 4.00 -39.27
N ARG A 47 -3.42 3.19 -39.61
CA ARG A 47 -2.55 2.54 -38.64
C ARG A 47 -1.68 3.55 -37.86
N ASN A 48 -1.16 4.57 -38.53
CA ASN A 48 -0.37 5.61 -37.90
C ASN A 48 -1.22 6.46 -36.95
N VAL A 49 -2.47 6.76 -37.37
CA VAL A 49 -3.44 7.48 -36.50
C VAL A 49 -3.79 6.67 -35.25
N PHE A 50 -3.91 5.34 -35.34
CA PHE A 50 -4.09 4.46 -34.19
C PHE A 50 -2.98 4.69 -33.14
N PHE A 51 -1.72 4.60 -33.50
CA PHE A 51 -0.62 4.86 -32.57
C PHE A 51 -0.56 6.32 -32.10
N ALA A 52 -0.94 7.27 -32.95
CA ALA A 52 -1.02 8.67 -32.57
C ALA A 52 -2.10 8.93 -31.49
N ILE A 53 -3.26 8.27 -31.60
CA ILE A 53 -4.34 8.36 -30.59
C ILE A 53 -3.83 7.90 -29.22
N ALA A 54 -3.12 6.76 -29.14
CA ALA A 54 -2.56 6.25 -27.90
C ALA A 54 -1.62 7.26 -27.23
N ALA A 55 -0.70 7.85 -28.02
CA ALA A 55 0.23 8.85 -27.52
C ALA A 55 -0.48 10.14 -27.07
N ILE A 56 -1.44 10.62 -27.87
CA ILE A 56 -2.22 11.83 -27.59
C ILE A 56 -3.08 11.63 -26.34
N ASP A 57 -3.74 10.47 -26.18
CA ASP A 57 -4.55 10.16 -25.00
C ASP A 57 -3.75 10.24 -23.71
N LEU A 58 -2.56 9.62 -23.69
CA LEU A 58 -1.65 9.68 -22.54
C LEU A 58 -1.26 11.13 -22.20
N VAL A 59 -0.88 11.93 -23.20
CA VAL A 59 -0.47 13.33 -23.00
C VAL A 59 -1.65 14.17 -22.51
N VAL A 60 -2.83 14.05 -23.14
CA VAL A 60 -4.04 14.77 -22.75
C VAL A 60 -4.50 14.38 -21.35
N GLY A 61 -4.50 13.07 -21.06
CA GLY A 61 -4.85 12.55 -19.73
C GLY A 61 -3.98 13.12 -18.62
N LEU A 62 -2.67 13.24 -18.89
CA LEU A 62 -1.67 13.81 -17.97
C LEU A 62 -1.84 15.32 -17.79
N MET A 63 -1.88 16.07 -18.88
CA MET A 63 -1.90 17.54 -18.84
C MET A 63 -3.21 18.08 -18.27
N MET A 64 -4.35 17.48 -18.62
CA MET A 64 -5.66 17.95 -18.18
C MET A 64 -6.10 17.40 -16.83
N GLY A 65 -5.35 16.47 -16.25
CA GLY A 65 -5.74 15.84 -14.99
C GLY A 65 -7.08 15.11 -15.10
N SER A 66 -7.36 14.46 -16.23
CA SER A 66 -8.64 13.83 -16.56
C SER A 66 -9.10 12.83 -15.52
N TYR A 67 -8.17 12.27 -14.76
CA TYR A 67 -8.42 11.24 -13.73
C TYR A 67 -8.46 11.81 -12.30
N LYS A 68 -8.31 13.12 -12.12
CA LYS A 68 -8.33 13.74 -10.79
C LYS A 68 -9.71 13.60 -10.15
N GLY A 69 -9.79 12.87 -9.04
CA GLY A 69 -11.05 12.66 -8.31
C GLY A 69 -12.09 11.82 -9.06
N ILE A 70 -11.68 10.97 -10.01
CA ILE A 70 -12.56 10.18 -10.86
C ILE A 70 -13.57 9.35 -10.07
N LEU A 71 -13.17 8.73 -8.95
CA LEU A 71 -14.06 7.92 -8.12
C LEU A 71 -15.14 8.74 -7.38
N ARG A 72 -14.90 10.05 -7.19
CA ARG A 72 -15.82 10.95 -6.47
C ARG A 72 -16.81 11.67 -7.40
N ARG A 73 -16.64 11.55 -8.73
CA ARG A 73 -17.51 12.20 -9.69
C ARG A 73 -18.82 11.45 -9.82
N GLY A 74 -19.94 12.16 -9.61
CA GLY A 74 -21.27 11.68 -9.96
C GLY A 74 -21.45 11.53 -11.48
N TYR A 75 -22.51 10.89 -11.91
CA TYR A 75 -22.79 10.56 -13.33
C TYR A 75 -22.67 11.77 -14.27
N TRP A 76 -23.24 12.90 -13.89
CA TRP A 76 -23.21 14.13 -14.70
C TRP A 76 -21.81 14.74 -14.84
N LEU A 77 -21.05 14.78 -13.76
CA LEU A 77 -19.68 15.28 -13.80
C LEU A 77 -18.74 14.35 -14.58
N GLU A 78 -19.00 13.04 -14.55
CA GLU A 78 -18.27 12.08 -15.34
C GLU A 78 -18.55 12.23 -16.82
N THR A 79 -19.84 12.41 -17.22
CA THR A 79 -20.21 12.68 -18.62
C THR A 79 -19.46 13.90 -19.16
N LYS A 80 -19.46 15.01 -18.42
CA LYS A 80 -18.72 16.24 -18.82
C LYS A 80 -17.21 15.97 -18.95
N ALA A 81 -16.63 15.21 -18.02
CA ALA A 81 -15.20 14.92 -18.04
C ALA A 81 -14.81 14.04 -19.23
N VAL A 82 -15.61 13.01 -19.51
CA VAL A 82 -15.41 12.11 -20.67
C VAL A 82 -15.60 12.88 -21.99
N ALA A 83 -16.65 13.65 -22.12
CA ALA A 83 -16.91 14.45 -23.32
C ALA A 83 -15.76 15.44 -23.58
N LYS A 84 -15.34 16.17 -22.54
CA LYS A 84 -14.19 17.08 -22.66
C LYS A 84 -12.92 16.35 -23.09
N HIS A 85 -12.63 15.20 -22.53
CA HIS A 85 -11.45 14.41 -22.85
C HIS A 85 -11.48 13.91 -24.30
N ALA A 86 -12.56 13.27 -24.73
CA ALA A 86 -12.73 12.75 -26.09
C ALA A 86 -12.68 13.86 -27.16
N ILE A 87 -13.28 15.01 -26.90
CA ILE A 87 -13.24 16.16 -27.81
C ILE A 87 -11.80 16.68 -27.97
N ILE A 88 -11.06 16.83 -26.86
CA ILE A 88 -9.69 17.33 -26.91
C ILE A 88 -8.76 16.34 -27.62
N VAL A 89 -8.89 15.02 -27.35
CA VAL A 89 -8.15 14.00 -28.09
C VAL A 89 -8.45 14.11 -29.58
N THR A 90 -9.72 14.24 -29.97
CA THR A 90 -10.14 14.40 -31.37
C THR A 90 -9.52 15.64 -32.02
N VAL A 91 -9.54 16.78 -31.33
CA VAL A 91 -8.92 18.02 -31.81
C VAL A 91 -7.41 17.84 -32.01
N CYS A 92 -6.74 17.17 -31.08
CA CYS A 92 -5.32 16.87 -31.22
C CYS A 92 -5.02 15.91 -32.40
N VAL A 93 -5.90 14.92 -32.64
CA VAL A 93 -5.79 14.02 -33.83
C VAL A 93 -5.99 14.82 -35.11
N ILE A 94 -6.93 15.73 -35.19
CA ILE A 94 -7.12 16.62 -36.38
C ILE A 94 -5.88 17.49 -36.58
N ALA A 95 -5.32 18.07 -35.52
CA ALA A 95 -4.09 18.85 -35.58
C ALA A 95 -2.88 18.00 -36.08
N TYR A 96 -2.79 16.76 -35.62
CA TYR A 96 -1.79 15.80 -36.08
C TYR A 96 -1.91 15.51 -37.60
N LEU A 97 -3.13 15.21 -38.06
CA LEU A 97 -3.38 14.96 -39.51
C LEU A 97 -3.07 16.18 -40.35
N PHE A 98 -3.39 17.39 -39.85
CA PHE A 98 -3.04 18.62 -40.54
C PHE A 98 -1.52 18.84 -40.59
N ALA A 99 -0.79 18.63 -39.50
CA ALA A 99 0.66 18.76 -39.43
C ALA A 99 1.39 17.78 -40.35
N MET A 100 0.84 16.58 -40.49
CA MET A 100 1.38 15.55 -41.42
C MET A 100 0.95 15.74 -42.87
N LYS A 101 0.15 16.78 -43.20
CA LYS A 101 -0.42 17.05 -44.53
C LYS A 101 -1.30 15.92 -45.07
N GLU A 102 -1.89 15.12 -44.21
CA GLU A 102 -2.69 13.94 -44.55
C GLU A 102 -4.21 14.18 -44.37
N SER A 103 -4.62 15.40 -44.05
CA SER A 103 -6.02 15.75 -43.78
C SER A 103 -6.95 15.57 -44.97
N SER A 104 -6.45 15.66 -46.21
CA SER A 104 -7.22 15.42 -47.44
C SER A 104 -7.46 13.93 -47.72
N ASN A 105 -6.58 13.06 -47.24
CA ASN A 105 -6.61 11.61 -47.46
C ASN A 105 -7.39 10.85 -46.40
N TYR A 106 -7.86 11.57 -45.37
CA TYR A 106 -8.55 10.96 -44.22
C TYR A 106 -10.06 11.16 -44.28
N SER A 107 -10.82 10.11 -43.99
CA SER A 107 -12.28 10.17 -44.00
C SER A 107 -12.86 11.09 -42.93
N ARG A 108 -13.63 12.10 -43.36
CA ARG A 108 -14.32 13.01 -42.47
C ARG A 108 -15.37 12.27 -41.57
N VAL A 109 -16.00 11.23 -42.14
CA VAL A 109 -16.97 10.42 -41.40
C VAL A 109 -16.33 9.74 -40.18
N VAL A 110 -15.13 9.18 -40.35
CA VAL A 110 -14.40 8.56 -39.23
C VAL A 110 -14.03 9.61 -38.19
N ILE A 111 -13.57 10.81 -38.60
CA ILE A 111 -13.21 11.89 -37.66
C ILE A 111 -14.41 12.33 -36.79
N PHE A 112 -15.62 12.46 -37.38
CA PHE A 112 -16.80 12.90 -36.63
C PHE A 112 -17.48 11.76 -35.87
N ALA A 113 -17.43 10.52 -36.37
CA ALA A 113 -17.96 9.36 -35.65
C ALA A 113 -17.12 8.99 -34.40
N PHE A 114 -15.80 9.15 -34.49
CA PHE A 114 -14.88 8.78 -33.41
C PHE A 114 -15.19 9.43 -32.05
N PRO A 115 -15.34 10.75 -31.90
CA PRO A 115 -15.68 11.37 -30.60
C PRO A 115 -17.03 10.93 -30.07
N ILE A 116 -18.04 10.75 -30.92
CA ILE A 116 -19.38 10.34 -30.50
C ILE A 116 -19.33 8.92 -29.91
N ILE A 117 -18.69 8.00 -30.64
CA ILE A 117 -18.51 6.61 -30.17
C ILE A 117 -17.67 6.59 -28.91
N SER A 118 -16.56 7.35 -28.87
CA SER A 118 -15.65 7.41 -27.73
C SER A 118 -16.35 7.91 -26.46
N ILE A 119 -17.19 8.94 -26.55
CA ILE A 119 -17.94 9.45 -25.37
C ILE A 119 -18.84 8.35 -24.81
N CYS A 120 -19.56 7.63 -25.65
CA CYS A 120 -20.44 6.55 -25.21
C CYS A 120 -19.65 5.40 -24.58
N VAL A 121 -18.63 4.92 -25.28
CA VAL A 121 -17.83 3.74 -24.86
C VAL A 121 -17.03 4.03 -23.59
N LEU A 122 -16.35 5.18 -23.52
CA LEU A 122 -15.60 5.60 -22.33
C LEU A 122 -16.52 5.79 -21.13
N TYR A 123 -17.67 6.45 -21.31
CA TYR A 123 -18.61 6.67 -20.22
C TYR A 123 -19.11 5.34 -19.64
N ILE A 124 -19.57 4.44 -20.49
CA ILE A 124 -20.04 3.12 -20.08
C ILE A 124 -18.90 2.34 -19.38
N GLY A 125 -17.72 2.28 -19.98
CA GLY A 125 -16.57 1.56 -19.43
C GLY A 125 -16.14 2.10 -18.07
N ARG A 126 -16.06 3.43 -17.91
CA ARG A 126 -15.71 4.03 -16.61
C ARG A 126 -16.77 3.77 -15.54
N ILE A 127 -18.06 3.81 -15.88
CA ILE A 127 -19.13 3.49 -14.92
C ILE A 127 -19.09 2.00 -14.53
N LEU A 128 -18.88 1.12 -15.49
CA LEU A 128 -18.75 -0.33 -15.21
C LEU A 128 -17.52 -0.61 -14.32
N LEU A 129 -16.38 -0.01 -14.62
CA LEU A 129 -15.18 -0.17 -13.79
C LEU A 129 -15.41 0.40 -12.38
N LYS A 130 -16.05 1.57 -12.24
CA LYS A 130 -16.40 2.12 -10.91
C LYS A 130 -17.28 1.15 -10.13
N LYS A 131 -18.34 0.60 -10.73
CA LYS A 131 -19.23 -0.37 -10.08
C LYS A 131 -18.49 -1.66 -9.72
N TRP A 132 -17.63 -2.15 -10.61
CA TRP A 132 -16.82 -3.33 -10.35
C TRP A 132 -15.84 -3.11 -9.19
N LEU A 133 -15.14 -1.96 -9.18
CA LEU A 133 -14.24 -1.60 -8.10
C LEU A 133 -14.97 -1.45 -6.76
N SER A 134 -16.17 -0.88 -6.75
CA SER A 134 -16.96 -0.75 -5.51
C SER A 134 -17.41 -2.10 -4.96
N LYS A 135 -17.70 -3.06 -5.83
CA LYS A 135 -18.16 -4.41 -5.44
C LYS A 135 -17.01 -5.32 -4.98
N HIS A 136 -15.85 -5.24 -5.64
CA HIS A 136 -14.73 -6.16 -5.40
C HIS A 136 -13.67 -5.60 -4.43
N ARG A 137 -13.59 -4.29 -4.25
CA ARG A 137 -12.85 -3.73 -3.12
C ARG A 137 -13.72 -3.86 -1.88
N GLY A 138 -13.67 -5.04 -1.26
CA GLY A 138 -14.30 -5.29 0.04
C GLY A 138 -13.88 -4.23 1.08
N PRO A 139 -14.58 -4.10 2.21
CA PRO A 139 -14.37 -3.02 3.17
C PRO A 139 -12.93 -2.86 3.64
N ALA A 140 -12.10 -3.90 3.56
CA ALA A 140 -10.70 -3.86 3.99
C ALA A 140 -9.66 -3.96 2.84
N SER A 141 -10.06 -4.32 1.60
CA SER A 141 -9.09 -4.54 0.52
C SER A 141 -8.65 -3.23 -0.13
N GLY A 142 -7.46 -2.76 0.23
CA GLY A 142 -6.83 -1.57 -0.36
C GLY A 142 -7.33 -0.22 0.18
N LYS A 143 -8.29 -0.19 1.13
CA LYS A 143 -8.66 1.03 1.86
C LYS A 143 -7.73 1.25 3.05
N ARG A 144 -7.51 2.53 3.40
CA ARG A 144 -6.74 2.92 4.58
C ARG A 144 -7.65 2.94 5.79
N ALA A 145 -7.21 2.32 6.88
CA ALA A 145 -7.93 2.32 8.14
C ALA A 145 -7.86 3.72 8.78
N ILE A 146 -9.00 4.36 9.01
CA ILE A 146 -9.05 5.68 9.64
C ILE A 146 -9.87 5.66 10.93
N LEU A 147 -9.34 6.32 11.95
CA LEU A 147 -10.03 6.61 13.20
C LEU A 147 -10.49 8.07 13.16
N LEU A 148 -11.79 8.30 13.38
CA LEU A 148 -12.39 9.65 13.38
C LEU A 148 -12.50 10.14 14.80
N ILE A 149 -11.87 11.27 15.14
CA ILE A 149 -11.82 11.82 16.51
C ILE A 149 -12.44 13.21 16.50
N GLY A 150 -13.44 13.40 17.36
CA GLY A 150 -14.17 14.66 17.46
C GLY A 150 -14.72 14.91 18.88
N GLY A 151 -15.63 15.86 18.96
CA GLY A 151 -16.43 16.12 20.17
C GLY A 151 -17.88 15.72 19.97
N LYS A 152 -18.67 15.71 21.07
CA LYS A 152 -20.12 15.42 21.05
C LYS A 152 -20.90 16.26 20.05
N LYS A 153 -20.48 17.48 19.77
CA LYS A 153 -21.17 18.39 18.88
C LYS A 153 -20.99 18.07 17.41
N ASN A 154 -19.89 17.46 16.99
CA ASN A 154 -19.53 17.36 15.58
C ASN A 154 -19.19 15.95 15.07
N TYR A 155 -19.16 14.92 15.91
CA TYR A 155 -18.83 13.55 15.48
C TYR A 155 -19.78 13.04 14.38
N ARG A 156 -21.08 13.41 14.45
CA ARG A 156 -22.09 13.00 13.45
C ARG A 156 -21.74 13.55 12.07
N GLU A 157 -21.45 14.86 11.97
CA GLU A 157 -21.03 15.52 10.72
C GLU A 157 -19.78 14.86 10.12
N ILE A 158 -18.81 14.53 10.97
CA ILE A 158 -17.57 13.87 10.53
C ILE A 158 -17.87 12.49 9.93
N VAL A 159 -18.68 11.69 10.62
CA VAL A 159 -19.03 10.32 10.15
C VAL A 159 -19.81 10.39 8.84
N GLU A 160 -20.80 11.26 8.74
CA GLU A 160 -21.57 11.46 7.51
C GLU A 160 -20.69 11.86 6.33
N ALA A 161 -19.70 12.75 6.54
CA ALA A 161 -18.77 13.15 5.50
C ALA A 161 -17.93 11.97 4.96
N PHE A 162 -17.59 10.99 5.79
CA PHE A 162 -16.82 9.81 5.40
C PHE A 162 -17.66 8.66 4.88
N THR A 163 -18.92 8.56 5.27
CA THR A 163 -19.85 7.47 4.88
C THR A 163 -20.70 7.81 3.66
N SER A 164 -20.96 9.10 3.39
CA SER A 164 -21.78 9.54 2.24
C SER A 164 -21.16 9.20 0.87
N ASN A 165 -19.84 8.93 0.81
CA ASN A 165 -19.16 8.58 -0.42
C ASN A 165 -18.84 7.07 -0.48
N PRO A 166 -19.56 6.26 -1.28
CA PRO A 166 -19.32 4.82 -1.41
C PRO A 166 -17.94 4.49 -2.00
N TYR A 167 -17.29 5.46 -2.65
CA TYR A 167 -15.94 5.33 -3.22
C TYR A 167 -14.86 5.89 -2.32
N SER A 168 -15.14 6.08 -1.02
CA SER A 168 -14.13 6.54 -0.05
C SER A 168 -12.93 5.61 -0.03
N GLU A 169 -11.74 6.20 0.00
CA GLU A 169 -10.47 5.47 0.13
C GLU A 169 -10.22 5.01 1.56
N PHE A 170 -11.09 5.42 2.48
CA PHE A 170 -10.99 5.13 3.89
C PHE A 170 -11.97 4.04 4.30
N HIS A 171 -11.51 3.22 5.22
CA HIS A 171 -12.34 2.33 6.02
C HIS A 171 -12.38 2.89 7.44
N VAL A 172 -13.54 3.34 7.88
CA VAL A 172 -13.71 3.87 9.24
C VAL A 172 -13.64 2.71 10.24
N MET A 173 -12.64 2.75 11.12
CA MET A 173 -12.42 1.72 12.13
C MET A 173 -13.20 1.97 13.41
N GLY A 174 -13.45 3.24 13.72
CA GLY A 174 -14.17 3.66 14.91
C GLY A 174 -14.26 5.17 15.03
N ILE A 175 -14.96 5.61 16.05
CA ILE A 175 -15.22 7.02 16.34
C ILE A 175 -14.74 7.30 17.76
N GLY A 176 -13.82 8.25 17.91
CA GLY A 176 -13.37 8.77 19.22
C GLY A 176 -14.13 10.05 19.57
N ILE A 177 -14.69 10.12 20.77
CA ILE A 177 -15.35 11.33 21.29
C ILE A 177 -14.63 11.76 22.57
N ILE A 178 -13.92 12.90 22.50
CA ILE A 178 -13.01 13.33 23.58
C ILE A 178 -13.78 13.77 24.82
N ASP A 179 -14.87 14.51 24.64
CA ASP A 179 -15.67 15.12 25.72
C ASP A 179 -16.86 14.27 26.18
N ALA A 180 -16.90 12.98 25.81
CA ALA A 180 -17.91 12.03 26.27
C ALA A 180 -17.40 11.22 27.47
N LYS A 181 -18.32 10.85 28.37
CA LYS A 181 -18.05 9.90 29.45
C LYS A 181 -18.01 8.49 28.91
N GLU A 182 -17.27 7.62 29.57
CA GLU A 182 -17.15 6.21 29.25
C GLU A 182 -18.54 5.56 29.08
N ASN A 183 -18.72 4.82 27.95
CA ASN A 183 -20.00 4.15 27.59
C ASN A 183 -21.21 5.07 27.36
N GLU A 184 -21.04 6.36 27.22
CA GLU A 184 -22.16 7.28 26.94
C GLU A 184 -22.80 7.04 25.58
N ILE A 185 -22.00 6.67 24.57
CA ILE A 185 -22.44 6.39 23.21
C ILE A 185 -21.74 5.10 22.74
N PRO A 186 -22.42 3.94 22.77
CA PRO A 186 -21.77 2.65 22.51
C PRO A 186 -21.45 2.40 21.03
N ASN A 187 -22.29 2.87 20.08
CA ASN A 187 -22.05 2.79 18.64
C ASN A 187 -22.83 3.87 17.89
N TYR A 188 -22.39 4.15 16.66
CA TYR A 188 -23.06 5.08 15.76
C TYR A 188 -22.90 4.60 14.30
N HIS A 189 -24.03 4.42 13.60
CA HIS A 189 -24.06 3.90 12.21
C HIS A 189 -23.29 2.57 12.01
N GLY A 190 -23.25 1.71 13.05
CA GLY A 190 -22.54 0.43 13.01
C GLY A 190 -21.02 0.54 13.28
N PHE A 191 -20.52 1.74 13.58
CA PHE A 191 -19.13 1.94 13.99
C PHE A 191 -19.02 1.95 15.52
N PRO A 192 -17.99 1.30 16.10
CA PRO A 192 -17.74 1.39 17.54
C PRO A 192 -17.35 2.82 17.93
N VAL A 193 -17.84 3.27 19.08
CA VAL A 193 -17.55 4.60 19.63
C VAL A 193 -16.71 4.44 20.90
N PHE A 194 -15.63 5.21 20.98
CA PHE A 194 -14.71 5.25 22.12
C PHE A 194 -14.79 6.62 22.76
N CYS A 195 -15.11 6.65 24.04
CA CYS A 195 -15.33 7.88 24.78
C CYS A 195 -14.13 8.15 25.71
N GLY A 196 -13.58 9.38 25.63
CA GLY A 196 -12.41 9.78 26.39
C GLY A 196 -11.07 9.42 25.74
N GLU A 197 -10.03 10.17 26.10
CA GLU A 197 -8.70 10.06 25.48
C GLU A 197 -8.06 8.68 25.66
N SER A 198 -8.16 8.10 26.87
CA SER A 198 -7.57 6.79 27.19
C SER A 198 -8.15 5.68 26.31
N ALA A 199 -9.49 5.58 26.22
CA ALA A 199 -10.15 4.54 25.42
C ALA A 199 -9.81 4.66 23.92
N ILE A 200 -9.63 5.88 23.42
CA ILE A 200 -9.24 6.14 22.03
C ILE A 200 -7.80 5.70 21.79
N GLU A 201 -6.87 6.00 22.72
CA GLU A 201 -5.47 5.58 22.63
C GLU A 201 -5.34 4.06 22.71
N ASP A 202 -6.03 3.42 23.66
CA ASP A 202 -6.02 1.96 23.82
C ASP A 202 -6.53 1.25 22.55
N PHE A 203 -7.62 1.76 21.96
CA PHE A 203 -8.11 1.23 20.71
C PHE A 203 -7.07 1.36 19.59
N ALA A 204 -6.46 2.53 19.41
CA ALA A 204 -5.46 2.77 18.39
C ALA A 204 -4.19 1.92 18.61
N GLN A 205 -3.89 1.60 19.87
CA GLN A 205 -2.77 0.73 20.24
C GLN A 205 -3.00 -0.74 19.88
N LEU A 206 -4.21 -1.25 20.03
CA LEU A 206 -4.52 -2.67 19.87
C LEU A 206 -5.08 -3.04 18.50
N ASN A 207 -5.41 -2.06 17.66
CA ASN A 207 -6.06 -2.31 16.38
C ASN A 207 -5.29 -1.73 15.20
N TRP A 208 -5.70 -2.15 13.99
CA TRP A 208 -5.18 -1.61 12.75
C TRP A 208 -5.74 -0.21 12.51
N VAL A 209 -4.90 0.80 12.64
CA VAL A 209 -5.20 2.20 12.32
C VAL A 209 -4.05 2.77 11.49
N ASP A 210 -4.32 3.14 10.24
CA ASP A 210 -3.35 3.79 9.36
C ASP A 210 -3.31 5.31 9.59
N GLU A 211 -4.47 5.92 9.78
CA GLU A 211 -4.65 7.37 9.84
C GLU A 211 -5.67 7.74 10.92
N ALA A 212 -5.52 8.91 11.52
CA ALA A 212 -6.46 9.48 12.48
C ALA A 212 -6.81 10.91 12.08
N LEU A 213 -8.11 11.23 12.04
CA LEU A 213 -8.59 12.59 11.81
C LEU A 213 -9.04 13.21 13.12
N PHE A 214 -8.40 14.28 13.54
CA PHE A 214 -8.78 15.13 14.66
C PHE A 214 -9.59 16.32 14.15
N SER A 215 -10.89 16.30 14.38
CA SER A 215 -11.79 17.42 14.12
C SER A 215 -12.36 17.91 15.42
N ILE A 216 -11.55 18.60 16.21
CA ILE A 216 -11.90 19.04 17.54
C ILE A 216 -12.66 20.37 17.47
N PRO A 217 -13.84 20.47 18.12
CA PRO A 217 -14.57 21.73 18.22
C PRO A 217 -13.71 22.85 18.85
N THR A 218 -13.97 24.11 18.45
CA THR A 218 -13.18 25.25 18.91
C THR A 218 -13.26 25.51 20.41
N GLU A 219 -14.32 25.02 21.05
CA GLU A 219 -14.53 25.15 22.49
C GLU A 219 -13.67 24.17 23.32
N LEU A 220 -13.15 23.10 22.70
CA LEU A 220 -12.32 22.11 23.33
C LEU A 220 -10.83 22.36 23.05
N ALA A 221 -9.98 22.06 24.02
CA ALA A 221 -8.54 22.08 23.81
C ALA A 221 -8.13 20.94 22.85
N LEU A 222 -7.08 21.15 22.06
CA LEU A 222 -6.48 20.08 21.30
C LEU A 222 -5.83 19.06 22.27
N PRO A 223 -6.04 17.75 22.05
CA PRO A 223 -5.42 16.72 22.88
C PRO A 223 -3.96 16.50 22.47
N ASP A 224 -3.08 17.45 22.74
CA ASP A 224 -1.69 17.47 22.30
C ASP A 224 -0.93 16.21 22.69
N LYS A 225 -1.20 15.66 23.89
CA LYS A 225 -0.58 14.42 24.36
C LYS A 225 -0.99 13.23 23.48
N MET A 226 -2.28 13.08 23.19
CA MET A 226 -2.81 12.02 22.32
C MET A 226 -2.26 12.17 20.90
N ILE A 227 -2.24 13.38 20.35
CA ILE A 227 -1.66 13.70 19.03
C ILE A 227 -0.19 13.24 18.97
N LYS A 228 0.59 13.58 20.01
CA LYS A 228 1.99 13.15 20.12
C LYS A 228 2.12 11.63 20.19
N ASN A 229 1.29 10.97 20.99
CA ASN A 229 1.27 9.52 21.15
C ASN A 229 0.94 8.81 19.83
N PHE A 230 -0.04 9.29 19.06
CA PHE A 230 -0.37 8.76 17.74
C PHE A 230 0.80 8.93 16.76
N GLY A 231 1.51 10.07 16.83
CA GLY A 231 2.72 10.29 16.05
C GLY A 231 3.83 9.29 16.41
N ILE A 232 4.01 8.99 17.69
CA ILE A 232 4.99 7.99 18.19
C ILE A 232 4.61 6.59 17.69
N MET A 233 3.31 6.23 17.68
CA MET A 233 2.82 4.97 17.15
C MET A 233 2.97 4.85 15.61
N GLY A 234 3.32 5.96 14.93
CA GLY A 234 3.46 5.98 13.47
C GLY A 234 2.15 6.12 12.70
N ILE A 235 1.05 6.42 13.39
CA ILE A 235 -0.24 6.70 12.78
C ILE A 235 -0.16 8.08 12.10
N THR A 236 -0.68 8.18 10.89
CA THR A 236 -0.76 9.48 10.19
C THR A 236 -1.87 10.33 10.78
N ILE A 237 -1.55 11.56 11.18
CA ILE A 237 -2.47 12.45 11.85
C ILE A 237 -2.94 13.54 10.89
N HIS A 238 -4.26 13.75 10.85
CA HIS A 238 -4.93 14.83 10.15
C HIS A 238 -5.62 15.72 11.16
N ILE A 239 -5.28 17.00 11.18
CA ILE A 239 -5.91 17.97 12.07
C ILE A 239 -6.72 18.94 11.21
N LYS A 240 -8.01 19.08 11.51
CA LYS A 240 -8.88 20.07 10.86
C LYS A 240 -8.35 21.48 11.17
N LEU A 241 -7.97 22.24 10.14
CA LEU A 241 -7.36 23.55 10.26
C LEU A 241 -8.38 24.61 10.70
N ALA A 242 -8.84 24.51 11.93
CA ALA A 242 -9.39 25.67 12.64
C ALA A 242 -8.37 26.26 13.62
N ARG A 243 -7.33 25.47 13.95
CA ARG A 243 -6.23 25.88 14.86
C ARG A 243 -4.95 25.17 14.40
N VAL A 244 -3.89 25.91 14.15
CA VAL A 244 -2.57 25.38 13.84
C VAL A 244 -1.64 25.70 15.00
N ALA A 245 -1.02 24.70 15.59
CA ALA A 245 0.14 24.86 16.46
C ALA A 245 1.40 24.41 15.70
N ASP A 246 2.40 25.26 15.68
CA ASP A 246 3.73 25.03 15.13
C ASP A 246 4.47 23.97 15.95
N ASP A 247 4.95 22.89 15.35
CA ASP A 247 6.23 22.23 15.69
C ASP A 247 6.44 20.84 15.10
N SER A 248 6.24 20.60 13.81
CA SER A 248 6.75 19.36 13.21
C SER A 248 7.22 19.55 11.76
N SER A 249 8.44 19.10 11.48
CA SER A 249 9.12 19.21 10.19
C SER A 249 8.50 18.41 9.04
N ASN A 250 7.49 17.56 9.31
CA ASN A 250 6.83 16.69 8.34
C ASN A 250 5.33 16.95 8.29
N GLN A 251 4.95 18.16 7.84
CA GLN A 251 3.55 18.58 7.74
C GLN A 251 3.20 18.96 6.30
N ILE A 252 2.00 18.59 5.86
CA ILE A 252 1.42 19.07 4.59
C ILE A 252 -0.03 19.47 4.79
N VAL A 253 -0.42 20.55 4.14
CA VAL A 253 -1.83 20.96 4.06
C VAL A 253 -2.48 20.26 2.87
N GLU A 254 -3.57 19.53 3.10
CA GLU A 254 -4.31 18.84 2.04
C GLU A 254 -5.81 18.85 2.28
N LYS A 255 -6.58 18.40 1.27
CA LYS A 255 -8.02 18.22 1.39
C LYS A 255 -8.35 16.75 1.65
N LEU A 256 -9.03 16.46 2.76
CA LEU A 256 -9.52 15.15 3.14
C LEU A 256 -11.04 15.21 3.23
N GLU A 257 -11.76 14.51 2.36
CA GLU A 257 -13.23 14.47 2.29
C GLU A 257 -13.92 15.86 2.44
N GLY A 258 -13.34 16.89 1.79
CA GLY A 258 -13.85 18.26 1.82
C GLY A 258 -13.23 19.17 2.90
N TYR A 259 -12.63 18.60 3.93
CA TYR A 259 -11.92 19.36 4.96
C TYR A 259 -10.51 19.74 4.50
N THR A 260 -10.09 20.98 4.82
CA THR A 260 -8.69 21.37 4.73
C THR A 260 -8.02 20.94 6.03
N VAL A 261 -7.02 20.05 5.94
CA VAL A 261 -6.36 19.44 7.10
C VAL A 261 -4.86 19.66 7.03
N LEU A 262 -4.23 19.70 8.19
CA LEU A 262 -2.79 19.61 8.35
C LEU A 262 -2.44 18.14 8.66
N SER A 263 -1.75 17.49 7.73
CA SER A 263 -1.35 16.09 7.89
C SER A 263 0.11 16.03 8.33
N THR A 264 0.38 15.24 9.36
CA THR A 264 1.75 14.97 9.84
C THR A 264 2.03 13.48 9.88
N SER A 265 3.27 13.08 9.64
CA SER A 265 3.71 11.68 9.67
C SER A 265 5.20 11.59 9.99
N ILE A 266 5.65 10.41 10.45
CA ILE A 266 7.07 10.13 10.73
C ILE A 266 7.97 10.42 9.52
N ASN A 267 7.49 10.12 8.31
CA ASN A 267 8.22 10.41 7.06
C ASN A 267 7.22 10.72 5.93
N MET A 268 7.52 11.76 5.17
CA MET A 268 6.75 12.20 3.99
C MET A 268 7.48 11.81 2.71
N VAL A 269 6.86 11.00 1.88
CA VAL A 269 7.49 10.42 0.69
C VAL A 269 6.76 10.82 -0.57
N SER A 270 7.51 11.09 -1.65
CA SER A 270 6.91 11.37 -2.96
C SER A 270 6.36 10.08 -3.59
N ALA A 271 5.35 10.22 -4.47
CA ALA A 271 4.81 9.05 -5.17
C ALA A 271 5.83 8.41 -6.11
N GLY A 272 6.72 9.20 -6.73
CA GLY A 272 7.81 8.66 -7.55
C GLY A 272 8.70 7.70 -6.76
N GLN A 273 9.05 8.07 -5.53
CA GLN A 273 9.82 7.19 -4.64
C GLN A 273 9.07 5.92 -4.28
N LEU A 274 7.75 5.99 -4.05
CA LEU A 274 6.93 4.81 -3.75
C LEU A 274 6.78 3.89 -4.97
N ILE A 275 6.64 4.45 -6.17
CA ILE A 275 6.60 3.69 -7.42
C ILE A 275 7.94 3.01 -7.62
N PHE A 276 9.06 3.73 -7.48
CA PHE A 276 10.39 3.15 -7.59
C PHE A 276 10.57 1.98 -6.61
N LYS A 277 10.20 2.18 -5.34
CA LYS A 277 10.25 1.11 -4.34
C LYS A 277 9.42 -0.10 -4.75
N ARG A 278 8.19 0.11 -5.22
CA ARG A 278 7.30 -0.99 -5.64
C ARG A 278 7.82 -1.71 -6.88
N THR A 279 8.37 -0.99 -7.85
CA THR A 279 9.02 -1.58 -9.04
C THR A 279 10.21 -2.45 -8.62
N MET A 280 11.06 -1.94 -7.73
CA MET A 280 12.18 -2.69 -7.17
C MET A 280 11.70 -3.95 -6.44
N ASP A 281 10.63 -3.86 -5.64
CA ASP A 281 10.03 -4.99 -4.94
C ASP A 281 9.50 -6.05 -5.93
N ILE A 282 8.84 -5.64 -7.01
CA ILE A 282 8.33 -6.57 -8.03
C ILE A 282 9.48 -7.23 -8.78
N CYS A 283 10.46 -6.48 -9.26
CA CYS A 283 11.60 -7.03 -9.98
C CYS A 283 12.40 -8.01 -9.12
N GLY A 284 12.75 -7.60 -7.89
CA GLY A 284 13.46 -8.47 -6.97
C GLY A 284 12.62 -9.65 -6.48
N GLY A 285 11.31 -9.47 -6.32
CA GLY A 285 10.38 -10.53 -5.98
C GLY A 285 10.29 -11.61 -7.08
N LEU A 286 10.26 -11.21 -8.35
CA LEU A 286 10.26 -12.14 -9.49
C LEU A 286 11.55 -12.96 -9.54
N VAL A 287 12.70 -12.30 -9.43
CA VAL A 287 14.00 -12.97 -9.37
C VAL A 287 14.07 -13.91 -8.17
N GLY A 288 13.63 -13.44 -6.99
CA GLY A 288 13.62 -14.24 -5.78
C GLY A 288 12.69 -15.45 -5.87
N MET A 289 11.53 -15.34 -6.52
CA MET A 289 10.63 -16.49 -6.74
C MET A 289 11.21 -17.50 -7.71
N LEU A 290 11.92 -17.06 -8.76
CA LEU A 290 12.65 -17.99 -9.65
C LEU A 290 13.68 -18.78 -8.85
N LEU A 291 14.47 -18.11 -8.02
CA LEU A 291 15.45 -18.77 -7.13
C LEU A 291 14.77 -19.68 -6.12
N THR A 292 13.63 -19.27 -5.55
CA THR A 292 12.82 -20.12 -4.67
C THR A 292 12.40 -21.42 -5.35
N GLY A 293 12.00 -21.36 -6.62
CA GLY A 293 11.65 -22.55 -7.41
C GLY A 293 12.83 -23.48 -7.59
N ILE A 294 14.02 -22.95 -7.87
CA ILE A 294 15.25 -23.77 -7.99
C ILE A 294 15.59 -24.41 -6.64
N ILE A 295 15.60 -23.64 -5.55
CA ILE A 295 15.87 -24.14 -4.19
C ILE A 295 14.86 -25.21 -3.79
N PHE A 296 13.58 -25.02 -4.12
CA PHE A 296 12.51 -25.96 -3.82
C PHE A 296 12.78 -27.36 -4.38
N ILE A 297 13.30 -27.46 -5.61
CA ILE A 297 13.59 -28.76 -6.25
C ILE A 297 14.59 -29.59 -5.42
N PHE A 298 15.56 -28.93 -4.78
CA PHE A 298 16.57 -29.63 -3.98
C PHE A 298 16.17 -29.79 -2.51
N VAL A 299 15.58 -28.76 -1.92
CA VAL A 299 15.31 -28.71 -0.48
C VAL A 299 14.04 -29.46 -0.10
N ALA A 300 12.98 -29.40 -0.92
CA ALA A 300 11.69 -29.98 -0.59
C ALA A 300 11.75 -31.52 -0.41
N PRO A 301 12.42 -32.31 -1.29
CA PRO A 301 12.54 -33.76 -1.09
C PRO A 301 13.25 -34.11 0.20
N ILE A 302 14.34 -33.37 0.54
CA ILE A 302 15.12 -33.64 1.74
C ILE A 302 14.32 -33.34 3.00
N ILE A 303 13.58 -32.21 3.02
CA ILE A 303 12.68 -31.88 4.14
C ILE A 303 11.65 -32.99 4.32
N TYR A 304 11.01 -33.43 3.21
CA TYR A 304 9.96 -34.44 3.26
C TYR A 304 10.47 -35.80 3.79
N ILE A 305 11.65 -36.21 3.35
CA ILE A 305 12.28 -37.48 3.80
C ILE A 305 12.66 -37.41 5.29
N LYS A 306 13.22 -36.28 5.74
CA LYS A 306 13.69 -36.13 7.14
C LYS A 306 12.56 -35.85 8.13
N SER A 307 11.50 -35.20 7.68
CA SER A 307 10.34 -34.86 8.50
C SER A 307 9.09 -34.84 7.59
N PRO A 308 8.36 -35.96 7.46
CA PRO A 308 7.15 -36.02 6.65
C PRO A 308 6.11 -34.95 7.03
N GLY A 309 5.45 -34.33 6.04
CA GLY A 309 4.50 -33.27 6.22
C GLY A 309 4.68 -32.10 5.24
N PRO A 310 4.00 -30.96 5.45
CA PRO A 310 4.05 -29.82 4.55
C PRO A 310 5.46 -29.24 4.44
N ILE A 311 5.85 -28.91 3.21
CA ILE A 311 7.19 -28.34 2.91
C ILE A 311 7.28 -26.88 3.37
N PHE A 312 6.17 -26.15 3.22
CA PHE A 312 6.09 -24.74 3.61
C PHE A 312 5.49 -24.60 5.01
N PHE A 313 6.13 -23.75 5.78
CA PHE A 313 5.63 -23.24 7.06
C PHE A 313 4.93 -21.91 6.85
N LYS A 314 3.79 -21.74 7.48
CA LYS A 314 2.96 -20.53 7.42
C LYS A 314 2.73 -20.02 8.83
N GLN A 315 2.97 -18.73 9.07
CA GLN A 315 2.74 -18.09 10.36
C GLN A 315 2.12 -16.71 10.20
N VAL A 316 1.18 -16.36 11.06
CA VAL A 316 0.62 -15.01 11.11
C VAL A 316 1.65 -14.05 11.69
N ARG A 317 1.87 -12.95 11.01
CA ARG A 317 2.75 -11.85 11.42
C ARG A 317 2.03 -10.52 11.35
N ILE A 318 2.56 -9.55 12.06
CA ILE A 318 2.04 -8.18 12.04
C ILE A 318 2.84 -7.36 11.03
N GLY A 319 2.11 -6.77 10.10
CA GLY A 319 2.63 -5.88 9.06
C GLY A 319 2.44 -4.41 9.40
N LYS A 320 2.43 -3.58 8.35
CA LYS A 320 2.30 -2.13 8.47
C LYS A 320 1.07 -1.75 9.28
N ASN A 321 1.28 -0.89 10.29
CA ASN A 321 0.26 -0.31 11.17
C ASN A 321 -0.63 -1.35 11.90
N GLY A 322 -0.12 -2.57 12.13
CA GLY A 322 -0.86 -3.61 12.84
C GLY A 322 -1.67 -4.57 11.94
N LYS A 323 -1.60 -4.43 10.61
CA LYS A 323 -2.30 -5.33 9.68
C LYS A 323 -1.69 -6.73 9.73
N LYS A 324 -2.50 -7.76 10.03
CA LYS A 324 -2.08 -9.16 10.04
C LYS A 324 -1.92 -9.70 8.62
N PHE A 325 -0.87 -10.50 8.39
CA PHE A 325 -0.64 -11.21 7.15
C PHE A 325 0.06 -12.55 7.41
N ASN A 326 0.09 -13.44 6.42
CA ASN A 326 0.77 -14.72 6.54
C ASN A 326 2.14 -14.65 5.89
N ILE A 327 3.18 -14.98 6.65
CA ILE A 327 4.54 -15.17 6.14
C ILE A 327 4.74 -16.63 5.72
N TYR A 328 5.49 -16.86 4.63
CA TYR A 328 5.81 -18.18 4.13
C TYR A 328 7.31 -18.46 4.26
N LYS A 329 7.67 -19.66 4.74
CA LYS A 329 9.05 -20.12 4.85
C LYS A 329 9.16 -21.59 4.42
N PHE A 330 10.36 -22.07 4.07
CA PHE A 330 10.58 -23.51 4.07
C PHE A 330 10.61 -24.00 5.51
N ARG A 331 10.02 -25.16 5.73
CA ARG A 331 9.98 -25.76 7.07
C ARG A 331 11.38 -26.25 7.47
N SER A 332 11.99 -25.55 8.40
CA SER A 332 13.30 -25.89 8.99
C SER A 332 13.21 -26.58 10.34
N MET A 333 12.00 -26.68 10.91
CA MET A 333 11.73 -27.24 12.23
C MET A 333 10.75 -28.41 12.15
N TYR A 334 10.77 -29.27 13.16
CA TYR A 334 9.79 -30.36 13.31
C TYR A 334 8.39 -29.83 13.52
N MET A 335 7.36 -30.70 13.31
CA MET A 335 5.95 -30.30 13.35
C MET A 335 5.47 -29.83 14.71
N ASP A 336 6.08 -30.34 15.79
CA ASP A 336 5.80 -30.02 17.20
C ASP A 336 6.58 -28.82 17.74
N ALA A 337 7.26 -28.06 16.85
CA ALA A 337 8.17 -26.97 17.22
C ALA A 337 7.49 -25.83 18.00
N GLU A 338 6.24 -25.49 17.69
CA GLU A 338 5.53 -24.42 18.41
C GLU A 338 5.09 -24.85 19.82
N GLU A 339 4.74 -26.11 20.00
CA GLU A 339 4.42 -26.67 21.34
C GLU A 339 5.67 -26.67 22.21
N ARG A 340 6.79 -27.16 21.70
CA ARG A 340 8.09 -27.17 22.40
C ARG A 340 8.62 -25.77 22.67
N LYS A 341 8.25 -24.76 21.91
CA LYS A 341 8.68 -23.38 22.15
C LYS A 341 8.28 -22.91 23.55
N LYS A 342 7.07 -23.27 24.02
CA LYS A 342 6.56 -22.88 25.33
C LYS A 342 7.43 -23.46 26.45
N GLU A 343 7.88 -24.70 26.30
CA GLU A 343 8.72 -25.38 27.27
C GLU A 343 10.15 -24.81 27.31
N LEU A 344 10.64 -24.35 26.14
CA LEU A 344 11.99 -23.82 25.97
C LEU A 344 12.13 -22.33 26.27
N MET A 345 11.02 -21.63 26.57
CA MET A 345 11.05 -20.19 26.87
C MET A 345 11.96 -19.82 28.04
N ALA A 346 12.14 -20.71 29.01
CA ALA A 346 13.06 -20.53 30.14
C ALA A 346 14.55 -20.51 29.74
N GLN A 347 14.90 -21.02 28.54
CA GLN A 347 16.25 -21.10 27.99
C GLN A 347 16.47 -20.05 26.87
N ASN A 348 15.63 -19.01 26.82
CA ASN A 348 15.79 -17.94 25.84
C ASN A 348 17.02 -17.09 26.12
N ASP A 349 17.89 -16.91 25.11
CA ASP A 349 19.11 -16.09 25.21
C ASP A 349 18.77 -14.58 25.30
N ILE A 350 17.56 -14.16 24.91
CA ILE A 350 17.12 -12.78 24.95
C ILE A 350 16.27 -12.55 26.21
N LYS A 351 16.83 -11.80 27.17
CA LYS A 351 16.26 -11.62 28.51
C LYS A 351 14.90 -10.93 28.52
N ASP A 352 14.59 -10.04 27.54
CA ASP A 352 13.38 -9.24 27.54
C ASP A 352 12.14 -10.01 27.03
N GLY A 353 12.31 -11.26 26.57
CA GLY A 353 11.20 -12.09 26.06
C GLY A 353 10.47 -11.54 24.83
N MET A 354 11.02 -10.48 24.21
CA MET A 354 10.47 -9.84 23.01
C MET A 354 10.83 -10.58 21.71
N MET A 355 11.89 -11.40 21.75
CA MET A 355 12.27 -12.31 20.67
C MET A 355 12.73 -13.63 21.29
N PHE A 356 12.57 -14.72 20.54
CA PHE A 356 13.08 -16.03 20.96
C PHE A 356 14.34 -16.38 20.18
N LYS A 357 15.43 -16.62 20.89
CA LYS A 357 16.70 -17.12 20.36
C LYS A 357 17.29 -18.15 21.31
N MET A 358 17.82 -19.22 20.78
CA MET A 358 18.44 -20.30 21.52
C MET A 358 19.57 -20.92 20.68
N ASP A 359 20.76 -21.05 21.24
CA ASP A 359 21.83 -21.81 20.62
C ASP A 359 21.50 -23.32 20.65
N ASN A 360 21.75 -24.02 19.53
CA ASN A 360 21.47 -25.47 19.38
C ASN A 360 19.98 -25.83 19.61
N ASP A 361 19.07 -25.09 19.01
CA ASP A 361 17.63 -25.29 19.14
C ASP A 361 17.20 -26.72 18.72
N PRO A 362 16.69 -27.56 19.66
CA PRO A 362 16.35 -28.96 19.38
C PRO A 362 15.14 -29.13 18.45
N ARG A 363 14.42 -28.06 18.16
CA ARG A 363 13.28 -28.05 17.24
C ARG A 363 13.69 -28.08 15.78
N ILE A 364 14.96 -27.79 15.46
CA ILE A 364 15.47 -27.73 14.09
C ILE A 364 15.66 -29.14 13.53
N ILE A 365 15.24 -29.37 12.30
CA ILE A 365 15.43 -30.64 11.59
C ILE A 365 16.93 -30.88 11.41
N LYS A 366 17.43 -31.96 11.98
CA LYS A 366 18.86 -32.27 11.97
C LYS A 366 19.46 -32.32 10.55
N GLY A 367 20.54 -31.61 10.34
CA GLY A 367 21.27 -31.52 9.07
C GLY A 367 20.64 -30.46 8.15
N ILE A 368 19.55 -30.79 7.44
CA ILE A 368 18.94 -29.88 6.46
C ILE A 368 18.39 -28.59 7.11
N GLY A 369 17.79 -28.68 8.29
CA GLY A 369 17.21 -27.53 8.97
C GLY A 369 18.27 -26.50 9.33
N ASN A 370 19.42 -26.94 9.86
CA ASN A 370 20.54 -26.07 10.12
C ASN A 370 21.09 -25.45 8.83
N PHE A 371 21.33 -26.28 7.79
CA PHE A 371 21.85 -25.84 6.51
C PHE A 371 20.98 -24.70 5.90
N ILE A 372 19.65 -24.89 5.80
CA ILE A 372 18.80 -23.87 5.19
C ILE A 372 18.70 -22.60 6.04
N ARG A 373 18.84 -22.70 7.37
CA ARG A 373 18.86 -21.53 8.26
C ARG A 373 20.20 -20.77 8.21
N ASP A 374 21.33 -21.49 8.19
CA ASP A 374 22.66 -20.89 8.12
C ASP A 374 22.85 -20.04 6.84
N TYR A 375 22.25 -20.48 5.74
CA TYR A 375 22.24 -19.74 4.47
C TYR A 375 20.97 -18.91 4.26
N SER A 376 20.07 -18.80 5.25
CA SER A 376 18.78 -18.09 5.17
C SER A 376 17.90 -18.54 3.99
N LEU A 377 18.08 -19.77 3.51
CA LEU A 377 17.32 -20.34 2.41
C LEU A 377 15.85 -20.59 2.82
N ASP A 378 15.60 -20.79 4.12
CA ASP A 378 14.24 -20.93 4.66
C ASP A 378 13.36 -19.69 4.41
N GLU A 379 13.96 -18.53 4.22
CA GLU A 379 13.23 -17.27 4.01
C GLU A 379 12.88 -16.97 2.55
N PHE A 380 13.40 -17.74 1.59
CA PHE A 380 13.12 -17.52 0.16
C PHE A 380 11.63 -17.53 -0.22
N PRO A 381 10.74 -18.37 0.33
CA PRO A 381 9.32 -18.29 0.02
C PRO A 381 8.66 -16.95 0.37
N GLN A 382 9.29 -16.10 1.19
CA GLN A 382 8.81 -14.75 1.50
C GLN A 382 8.87 -13.80 0.28
N PHE A 383 9.63 -14.13 -0.78
CA PHE A 383 9.57 -13.39 -2.04
C PHE A 383 8.17 -13.39 -2.64
N TRP A 384 7.35 -14.41 -2.36
CA TRP A 384 5.92 -14.39 -2.66
C TRP A 384 5.19 -13.26 -1.91
N ASN A 385 5.46 -13.08 -0.61
CA ASN A 385 4.90 -11.98 0.17
C ASN A 385 5.31 -10.60 -0.39
N VAL A 386 6.53 -10.48 -0.91
CA VAL A 386 7.00 -9.26 -1.57
C VAL A 386 6.23 -9.01 -2.88
N LEU A 387 6.02 -10.03 -3.71
CA LEU A 387 5.28 -9.91 -4.96
C LEU A 387 3.83 -9.50 -4.76
N ILE A 388 3.11 -10.15 -3.84
CA ILE A 388 1.71 -9.79 -3.55
C ILE A 388 1.59 -8.46 -2.79
N GLY A 389 2.69 -7.97 -2.20
CA GLY A 389 2.77 -6.66 -1.56
C GLY A 389 2.50 -6.63 -0.07
N ASP A 390 2.44 -7.76 0.60
CA ASP A 390 2.39 -7.85 2.07
C ASP A 390 3.72 -7.41 2.69
N MET A 391 4.82 -7.72 2.00
CA MET A 391 6.18 -7.34 2.37
C MET A 391 6.85 -6.50 1.29
N SER A 392 8.03 -6.00 1.59
CA SER A 392 8.98 -5.35 0.70
C SER A 392 10.31 -6.09 0.73
N LEU A 393 11.19 -5.88 -0.23
CA LEU A 393 12.58 -6.37 -0.14
C LEU A 393 13.28 -5.80 1.08
N VAL A 394 13.13 -4.48 1.32
CA VAL A 394 13.74 -3.78 2.45
C VAL A 394 12.65 -3.16 3.31
N GLY A 395 12.70 -3.41 4.61
CA GLY A 395 11.74 -2.91 5.59
C GLY A 395 12.11 -3.34 7.01
N THR A 396 11.18 -3.19 7.94
CA THR A 396 11.34 -3.64 9.33
C THR A 396 10.98 -5.12 9.47
N ARG A 397 11.55 -5.82 10.46
CA ARG A 397 11.18 -7.23 10.72
C ARG A 397 9.73 -7.31 11.20
N PRO A 398 8.86 -8.16 10.58
CA PRO A 398 7.50 -8.34 11.06
C PRO A 398 7.48 -9.13 12.38
N PRO A 399 6.92 -8.58 13.47
CA PRO A 399 6.79 -9.30 14.73
C PRO A 399 5.75 -10.42 14.65
N THR A 400 5.83 -11.38 15.55
CA THR A 400 4.75 -12.34 15.83
C THR A 400 3.59 -11.62 16.52
N VAL A 401 2.43 -12.28 16.60
CA VAL A 401 1.29 -11.74 17.35
C VAL A 401 1.65 -11.58 18.83
N ASP A 402 2.29 -12.59 19.41
CA ASP A 402 2.71 -12.58 20.83
C ASP A 402 3.75 -11.47 21.14
N GLU A 403 4.70 -11.22 20.20
CA GLU A 403 5.64 -10.11 20.33
C GLU A 403 4.89 -8.78 20.29
N TRP A 404 3.95 -8.62 19.35
CA TRP A 404 3.20 -7.38 19.17
C TRP A 404 2.29 -7.03 20.35
N GLU A 405 1.69 -8.03 21.01
CA GLU A 405 0.85 -7.83 22.19
C GLU A 405 1.63 -7.24 23.37
N LYS A 406 2.95 -7.48 23.40
CA LYS A 406 3.87 -6.94 24.43
C LYS A 406 4.44 -5.56 24.05
N TYR A 407 4.14 -5.04 22.84
CA TYR A 407 4.70 -3.79 22.38
C TYR A 407 4.16 -2.61 23.18
N GLU A 408 5.07 -1.81 23.72
CA GLU A 408 4.76 -0.47 24.20
C GLU A 408 4.49 0.49 23.04
N MET A 409 4.00 1.68 23.36
CA MET A 409 3.60 2.68 22.38
C MET A 409 4.73 3.05 21.41
N HIS A 410 5.93 3.26 21.92
CA HIS A 410 7.07 3.67 21.08
C HIS A 410 7.59 2.55 20.16
N HIS A 411 7.43 1.27 20.56
CA HIS A 411 7.78 0.11 19.73
C HIS A 411 6.96 0.06 18.45
N ARG A 412 5.74 0.59 18.46
CA ARG A 412 4.85 0.59 17.30
C ARG A 412 5.34 1.46 16.14
N SER A 413 6.22 2.42 16.40
CA SER A 413 6.82 3.25 15.37
C SER A 413 7.49 2.43 14.25
N ARG A 414 8.05 1.25 14.58
CA ARG A 414 8.65 0.34 13.60
C ARG A 414 7.63 -0.31 12.65
N LEU A 415 6.34 -0.30 12.98
CA LEU A 415 5.26 -0.79 12.13
C LEU A 415 4.71 0.28 11.17
N ALA A 416 5.16 1.52 11.24
CA ALA A 416 4.73 2.60 10.33
C ALA A 416 5.15 2.36 8.87
N PHE A 417 6.00 1.36 8.63
CA PHE A 417 6.50 0.95 7.32
C PHE A 417 6.12 -0.49 6.99
N LYS A 418 6.15 -0.84 5.69
CA LYS A 418 5.92 -2.21 5.25
C LYS A 418 7.06 -3.10 5.76
N PRO A 419 6.78 -4.31 6.29
CA PRO A 419 7.83 -5.21 6.71
C PRO A 419 8.69 -5.64 5.53
N GLY A 420 9.96 -5.90 5.80
CA GLY A 420 10.96 -6.29 4.80
C GLY A 420 11.45 -7.72 4.95
N LEU A 421 11.98 -8.24 3.84
CA LEU A 421 12.77 -9.46 3.84
C LEU A 421 14.12 -9.20 4.53
N THR A 422 14.69 -8.02 4.31
CA THR A 422 15.86 -7.50 5.02
C THR A 422 15.57 -6.09 5.55
N GLY A 423 16.43 -5.58 6.45
CA GLY A 423 16.24 -4.25 7.05
C GLY A 423 17.52 -3.72 7.70
N MET A 424 17.44 -2.47 8.18
CA MET A 424 18.59 -1.77 8.75
C MET A 424 19.25 -2.54 9.90
N TRP A 425 18.48 -2.99 10.90
CA TRP A 425 19.03 -3.73 12.03
C TRP A 425 19.69 -5.06 11.62
N GLN A 426 19.11 -5.74 10.62
CA GLN A 426 19.61 -7.01 10.11
C GLN A 426 21.00 -6.88 9.46
N VAL A 427 21.29 -5.72 8.82
CA VAL A 427 22.59 -5.46 8.21
C VAL A 427 23.56 -4.72 9.13
N SER A 428 23.10 -4.26 10.32
CA SER A 428 23.89 -3.49 11.27
C SER A 428 24.48 -4.32 12.43
N GLY A 429 24.17 -5.62 12.50
CA GLY A 429 24.69 -6.47 13.58
C GLY A 429 23.89 -7.75 13.81
N ARG A 430 22.68 -7.84 13.23
CA ARG A 430 21.81 -9.03 13.25
C ARG A 430 21.79 -9.73 14.64
N SER A 431 22.43 -10.89 14.75
CA SER A 431 22.45 -11.72 15.96
C SER A 431 23.24 -11.14 17.14
N ASN A 432 24.09 -10.13 16.91
CA ASN A 432 24.88 -9.50 17.96
C ASN A 432 24.11 -8.40 18.71
N ILE A 433 22.95 -7.98 18.17
CA ILE A 433 22.07 -7.02 18.83
C ILE A 433 21.09 -7.84 19.68
N THR A 434 21.29 -7.85 20.99
CA THR A 434 20.48 -8.57 21.98
C THR A 434 19.48 -7.64 22.67
N ASP A 435 19.67 -6.33 22.57
CA ASP A 435 18.77 -5.31 23.11
C ASP A 435 17.68 -4.99 22.11
N PHE A 436 16.43 -5.17 22.51
CA PHE A 436 15.29 -4.89 21.66
C PHE A 436 15.11 -3.40 21.39
N GLU A 437 15.45 -2.53 22.32
CA GLU A 437 15.39 -1.07 22.13
C GLU A 437 16.33 -0.60 21.02
N GLU A 438 17.49 -1.22 20.88
CA GLU A 438 18.41 -0.91 19.78
C GLU A 438 17.83 -1.35 18.42
N VAL A 439 17.10 -2.47 18.37
CA VAL A 439 16.36 -2.89 17.16
C VAL A 439 15.28 -1.85 16.81
N VAL A 440 14.52 -1.38 17.81
CA VAL A 440 13.49 -0.35 17.64
C VAL A 440 14.11 0.96 17.14
N ARG A 441 15.25 1.36 17.70
CA ARG A 441 15.96 2.56 17.30
C ARG A 441 16.39 2.51 15.83
N LEU A 442 17.04 1.41 15.41
CA LEU A 442 17.53 1.21 14.04
C LEU A 442 16.37 1.17 13.03
N ASP A 443 15.29 0.46 13.35
CA ASP A 443 14.10 0.37 12.49
C ASP A 443 13.40 1.74 12.36
N THR A 444 13.31 2.48 13.46
CA THR A 444 12.71 3.84 13.46
C THR A 444 13.59 4.83 12.71
N GLU A 445 14.91 4.73 12.84
CA GLU A 445 15.87 5.54 12.10
C GLU A 445 15.75 5.28 10.58
N TYR A 446 15.68 4.00 10.19
CA TYR A 446 15.43 3.63 8.79
C TYR A 446 14.15 4.29 8.25
N ILE A 447 13.05 4.22 9.00
CA ILE A 447 11.77 4.81 8.59
C ILE A 447 11.90 6.34 8.43
N LYS A 448 12.52 7.01 9.41
CA LYS A 448 12.71 8.48 9.38
C LYS A 448 13.56 8.94 8.20
N LYS A 449 14.65 8.22 7.92
CA LYS A 449 15.64 8.58 6.89
C LYS A 449 15.43 7.86 5.56
N TRP A 450 14.34 7.13 5.41
CA TRP A 450 14.13 6.29 4.24
C TRP A 450 14.25 7.07 2.91
N SER A 451 14.98 6.46 2.00
CA SER A 451 15.12 6.89 0.61
C SER A 451 15.39 5.67 -0.29
N PRO A 452 15.12 5.75 -1.61
CA PRO A 452 15.48 4.67 -2.53
C PRO A 452 16.96 4.26 -2.46
N GLY A 453 17.86 5.24 -2.30
CA GLY A 453 19.29 4.98 -2.16
C GLY A 453 19.64 4.19 -0.89
N LEU A 454 18.91 4.43 0.21
CA LEU A 454 19.09 3.68 1.46
C LEU A 454 18.68 2.20 1.27
N ASP A 455 17.59 1.93 0.57
CA ASP A 455 17.17 0.57 0.25
C ASP A 455 18.23 -0.17 -0.58
N ILE A 456 18.74 0.46 -1.62
CA ILE A 456 19.79 -0.10 -2.47
C ILE A 456 21.05 -0.43 -1.62
N MET A 457 21.46 0.48 -0.75
CA MET A 457 22.58 0.27 0.15
C MET A 457 22.36 -0.94 1.08
N ILE A 458 21.16 -1.05 1.66
CA ILE A 458 20.80 -2.18 2.54
C ILE A 458 20.82 -3.50 1.76
N LEU A 459 20.32 -3.53 0.52
CA LEU A 459 20.37 -4.74 -0.32
C LEU A 459 21.80 -5.19 -0.58
N PHE A 460 22.71 -4.29 -0.93
CA PHE A 460 24.13 -4.64 -1.12
C PHE A 460 24.75 -5.15 0.17
N LYS A 461 24.50 -4.51 1.31
CA LYS A 461 24.97 -4.98 2.62
C LYS A 461 24.38 -6.35 2.96
N THR A 462 23.11 -6.62 2.63
CA THR A 462 22.48 -7.93 2.88
C THR A 462 23.21 -9.04 2.13
N VAL A 463 23.55 -8.83 0.86
CA VAL A 463 24.30 -9.80 0.06
C VAL A 463 25.67 -10.07 0.72
N ALA A 464 26.37 -9.02 1.15
CA ALA A 464 27.66 -9.16 1.83
C ALA A 464 27.54 -9.93 3.15
N VAL A 465 26.52 -9.66 3.96
CA VAL A 465 26.28 -10.34 5.26
C VAL A 465 25.92 -11.81 5.04
N VAL A 466 25.07 -12.13 4.05
CA VAL A 466 24.68 -13.52 3.75
C VAL A 466 25.86 -14.32 3.22
N LEU A 467 26.65 -13.76 2.30
CA LEU A 467 27.85 -14.44 1.76
C LEU A 467 28.96 -14.55 2.81
N GLY A 468 29.11 -13.56 3.68
CA GLY A 468 30.10 -13.54 4.75
C GLY A 468 29.74 -14.40 5.98
N LYS A 469 28.54 -15.00 6.00
CA LYS A 469 28.00 -15.74 7.17
C LYS A 469 28.03 -14.94 8.48
N VAL A 470 28.00 -13.60 8.40
CA VAL A 470 28.05 -12.76 9.58
C VAL A 470 26.69 -12.83 10.29
N GLY A 471 26.69 -13.40 11.51
CA GLY A 471 25.50 -13.46 12.36
C GLY A 471 24.47 -14.54 11.98
N SER A 472 24.82 -15.57 11.19
CA SER A 472 24.01 -16.78 11.06
C SER A 472 24.31 -17.69 12.28
N LYS A 473 23.42 -17.62 13.28
CA LYS A 473 23.35 -18.59 14.39
C LYS A 473 21.88 -18.83 14.72
#